data_160a5a656c5248f22ec64dadaa0bd939
#
_entry.id   160a5a656c5248f22ec64dadaa0bd939
#
_cell.length_a   1.000
_cell.length_b   1.000
_cell.length_c   1.000
_cell.angle_alpha   90.00
_cell.angle_beta   90.00
_cell.angle_gamma   90.00
#
_symmetry.space_group_name_H-M   'P 1'
#
loop_
_entity.id
_entity.type
_entity.pdbx_description
1 polymer ?
#
loop_
_entity_poly.entity_id
_entity_poly.type
_entity_poly.pdbx_seq_one_letter_code
_entity_poly.pdbx_strand_id
1 'polypeptide(L)'
;MSSQLPAIRSAVRPFLEKLEAGDRIVVAVSGGADSLALAYALSQEVKKLALHLTSVTIDHQLQNKSAEQAKRVVEQMQELGIECAVVKVSVEITEGLEASARKARYGALDNLQANAIFLGHTHNDQAENVLLGLARGSGTRSLSGMADVNGRYVRPFLTITREQTERVCSEIGLTPWSDPHNKDSQFARVRVRTQALPVLEETIGPGISEALVRSAQLLRDDADALDQWAEEEILGLDLHDLDCTYLQGLPRAIRSRIIRRAIYTCGAPSGSLSAEHVAAVEALICAWNGQGPAHLPGGVKVERFSGRLSLSRHQP
;
A
#
# COMPACT_ATOMS: atom_id res chain seq x y z
N MET A 1 -14.43 30.52 4.10
CA MET A 1 -13.54 29.36 4.36
C MET A 1 -12.29 29.54 3.51
N SER A 2 -11.11 29.23 4.03
CA SER A 2 -9.86 29.35 3.24
C SER A 2 -9.80 28.30 2.13
N SER A 3 -9.21 28.66 0.97
CA SER A 3 -8.98 27.72 -0.15
C SER A 3 -8.09 26.57 0.27
N GLN A 4 -8.40 25.35 -0.23
CA GLN A 4 -7.61 24.15 0.00
C GLN A 4 -6.55 23.90 -1.09
N LEU A 5 -6.55 24.70 -2.15
CA LEU A 5 -5.59 24.59 -3.27
C LEU A 5 -4.11 24.65 -2.84
N PRO A 6 -3.69 25.53 -1.91
CA PRO A 6 -2.31 25.53 -1.44
C PRO A 6 -1.91 24.23 -0.73
N ALA A 7 -2.80 23.65 0.08
CA ALA A 7 -2.51 22.44 0.85
C ALA A 7 -2.22 21.24 -0.08
N ILE A 8 -3.10 20.98 -1.06
CA ILE A 8 -2.93 19.84 -1.97
C ILE A 8 -1.71 20.01 -2.89
N ARG A 9 -1.39 21.25 -3.31
CA ARG A 9 -0.19 21.55 -4.11
C ARG A 9 1.08 21.34 -3.28
N SER A 10 1.09 21.78 -2.03
CA SER A 10 2.22 21.55 -1.13
C SER A 10 2.44 20.07 -0.84
N ALA A 11 1.38 19.27 -0.78
CA ALA A 11 1.48 17.83 -0.53
C ALA A 11 2.18 17.06 -1.67
N VAL A 12 2.10 17.50 -2.93
CA VAL A 12 2.74 16.80 -4.07
C VAL A 12 4.19 17.22 -4.29
N ARG A 13 4.59 18.46 -3.91
CA ARG A 13 5.92 19.03 -4.21
C ARG A 13 7.09 18.17 -3.73
N PRO A 14 7.14 17.67 -2.47
CA PRO A 14 8.30 16.90 -1.99
C PRO A 14 8.58 15.62 -2.78
N PHE A 15 7.57 15.10 -3.47
CA PHE A 15 7.70 13.91 -4.30
C PHE A 15 8.13 14.26 -5.72
N LEU A 16 7.67 15.38 -6.25
CA LEU A 16 8.06 15.85 -7.58
C LEU A 16 9.51 16.36 -7.60
N GLU A 17 9.99 16.98 -6.53
CA GLU A 17 11.35 17.47 -6.38
C GLU A 17 12.42 16.36 -6.34
N LYS A 18 12.01 15.10 -6.13
CA LYS A 18 12.89 13.92 -6.16
C LYS A 18 13.05 13.32 -7.56
N LEU A 19 12.29 13.83 -8.54
CA LEU A 19 12.30 13.34 -9.91
C LEU A 19 13.23 14.20 -10.79
N GLU A 20 13.73 13.58 -11.85
CA GLU A 20 14.62 14.24 -12.80
C GLU A 20 13.86 14.85 -13.98
N ALA A 21 14.43 15.88 -14.58
CA ALA A 21 13.85 16.50 -15.78
C ALA A 21 13.71 15.46 -16.91
N GLY A 22 12.54 15.38 -17.52
CA GLY A 22 12.21 14.38 -18.53
C GLY A 22 11.55 13.11 -17.97
N ASP A 23 11.49 12.94 -16.64
CA ASP A 23 10.78 11.80 -16.05
C ASP A 23 9.31 11.79 -16.45
N ARG A 24 8.81 10.57 -16.66
CA ARG A 24 7.41 10.29 -16.97
C ARG A 24 6.65 9.94 -15.70
N ILE A 25 5.63 10.73 -15.39
CA ILE A 25 4.76 10.48 -14.26
C ILE A 25 3.33 10.22 -14.74
N VAL A 26 2.68 9.29 -14.07
CA VAL A 26 1.30 8.93 -14.35
C VAL A 26 0.46 9.15 -13.09
N VAL A 27 -0.69 9.80 -13.23
CA VAL A 27 -1.70 9.84 -12.16
C VAL A 27 -2.83 8.87 -12.48
N ALA A 28 -3.14 7.97 -11.53
CA ALA A 28 -4.26 7.06 -11.65
C ALA A 28 -5.55 7.76 -11.20
N VAL A 29 -6.50 7.95 -12.12
CA VAL A 29 -7.73 8.71 -11.90
C VAL A 29 -8.94 7.80 -11.99
N SER A 30 -9.68 7.65 -10.88
CA SER A 30 -10.94 6.88 -10.82
C SER A 30 -12.19 7.73 -11.10
N GLY A 31 -12.03 9.06 -11.17
CA GLY A 31 -13.13 10.02 -11.25
C GLY A 31 -13.70 10.45 -9.89
N GLY A 32 -13.27 9.85 -8.79
CA GLY A 32 -13.59 10.32 -7.43
C GLY A 32 -12.80 11.56 -7.04
N ALA A 33 -13.29 12.31 -6.04
CA ALA A 33 -12.74 13.59 -5.62
C ALA A 33 -11.22 13.54 -5.33
N ASP A 34 -10.77 12.51 -4.63
CA ASP A 34 -9.37 12.36 -4.22
C ASP A 34 -8.43 12.27 -5.43
N SER A 35 -8.82 11.50 -6.45
CA SER A 35 -8.02 11.33 -7.66
C SER A 35 -8.06 12.54 -8.58
N LEU A 36 -9.20 13.24 -8.65
CA LEU A 36 -9.34 14.47 -9.44
C LEU A 36 -8.55 15.62 -8.82
N ALA A 37 -8.64 15.80 -7.50
CA ALA A 37 -7.86 16.80 -6.78
C ALA A 37 -6.35 16.54 -6.92
N LEU A 38 -5.93 15.27 -6.89
CA LEU A 38 -4.54 14.90 -7.12
C LEU A 38 -4.07 15.24 -8.53
N ALA A 39 -4.85 14.90 -9.55
CA ALA A 39 -4.55 15.23 -10.94
C ALA A 39 -4.40 16.74 -11.14
N TYR A 40 -5.30 17.52 -10.56
CA TYR A 40 -5.21 18.99 -10.56
C TYR A 40 -3.92 19.47 -9.87
N ALA A 41 -3.62 19.01 -8.66
CA ALA A 41 -2.40 19.42 -7.94
C ALA A 41 -1.13 19.15 -8.76
N LEU A 42 -1.03 17.97 -9.36
CA LEU A 42 0.09 17.60 -10.23
C LEU A 42 0.15 18.51 -11.47
N SER A 43 -0.97 18.77 -12.16
CA SER A 43 -1.00 19.62 -13.37
C SER A 43 -0.50 21.05 -13.11
N GLN A 44 -0.67 21.55 -11.89
CA GLN A 44 -0.21 22.90 -11.51
C GLN A 44 1.30 22.92 -11.16
N GLU A 45 1.83 21.85 -10.58
CA GLU A 45 3.23 21.84 -10.11
C GLU A 45 4.21 21.35 -11.18
N VAL A 46 3.84 20.39 -12.04
CA VAL A 46 4.74 19.86 -13.08
C VAL A 46 5.14 20.88 -14.14
N LYS A 47 4.33 21.94 -14.35
CA LYS A 47 4.64 23.01 -15.32
C LYS A 47 6.00 23.69 -15.11
N LYS A 48 6.54 23.58 -13.88
CA LYS A 48 7.80 24.22 -13.49
C LYS A 48 8.99 23.28 -13.51
N LEU A 49 8.78 21.98 -13.69
CA LEU A 49 9.77 20.93 -13.40
C LEU A 49 10.21 20.12 -14.62
N ALA A 50 9.78 20.50 -15.83
CA ALA A 50 10.08 19.76 -17.07
C ALA A 50 9.78 18.24 -16.97
N LEU A 51 8.71 17.86 -16.25
CA LEU A 51 8.22 16.50 -16.12
C LEU A 51 7.11 16.22 -17.13
N HIS A 52 7.00 14.97 -17.57
CA HIS A 52 5.93 14.53 -18.46
C HIS A 52 4.77 13.92 -17.67
N LEU A 53 3.70 14.68 -17.45
CA LEU A 53 2.48 14.21 -16.77
C LEU A 53 1.47 13.64 -17.75
N THR A 54 1.07 12.40 -17.54
CA THR A 54 -0.09 11.76 -18.15
C THR A 54 -1.01 11.18 -17.08
N SER A 55 -2.21 10.78 -17.47
CA SER A 55 -3.15 10.12 -16.56
C SER A 55 -3.64 8.80 -17.12
N VAL A 56 -4.11 7.93 -16.24
CA VAL A 56 -4.75 6.67 -16.61
C VAL A 56 -6.02 6.46 -15.79
N THR A 57 -7.09 6.05 -16.45
CA THR A 57 -8.28 5.52 -15.80
C THR A 57 -8.42 4.02 -16.10
N ILE A 58 -8.70 3.23 -15.04
CA ILE A 58 -8.87 1.79 -15.16
C ILE A 58 -10.35 1.47 -15.20
N ASP A 59 -10.81 0.92 -16.32
CA ASP A 59 -12.17 0.42 -16.49
C ASP A 59 -12.22 -1.06 -16.13
N HIS A 60 -12.76 -1.37 -14.96
CA HIS A 60 -12.91 -2.74 -14.44
C HIS A 60 -14.05 -3.52 -15.09
N GLN A 61 -14.90 -2.88 -15.92
CA GLN A 61 -16.06 -3.47 -16.59
C GLN A 61 -17.06 -4.15 -15.64
N LEU A 62 -17.07 -3.75 -14.37
CA LEU A 62 -17.95 -4.33 -13.32
C LEU A 62 -19.34 -3.69 -13.28
N GLN A 63 -19.53 -2.58 -13.96
CA GLN A 63 -20.79 -1.81 -13.98
C GLN A 63 -21.22 -1.50 -15.39
N ASN A 64 -22.54 -1.50 -15.65
CA ASN A 64 -23.11 -1.23 -16.96
C ASN A 64 -22.73 0.15 -17.56
N LYS A 65 -22.29 1.11 -16.72
CA LYS A 65 -21.91 2.47 -17.13
C LYS A 65 -20.41 2.77 -16.94
N SER A 66 -19.59 1.75 -16.76
CA SER A 66 -18.15 1.94 -16.52
C SER A 66 -17.44 2.65 -17.68
N ALA A 67 -17.82 2.35 -18.93
CA ALA A 67 -17.28 3.00 -20.12
C ALA A 67 -17.69 4.49 -20.21
N GLU A 68 -18.92 4.85 -19.85
CA GLU A 68 -19.37 6.25 -19.80
C GLU A 68 -18.61 7.02 -18.74
N GLN A 69 -18.36 6.39 -17.58
CA GLN A 69 -17.58 6.98 -16.52
C GLN A 69 -16.12 7.19 -16.93
N ALA A 70 -15.49 6.20 -17.56
CA ALA A 70 -14.15 6.34 -18.09
C ALA A 70 -14.05 7.51 -19.10
N LYS A 71 -15.06 7.69 -19.96
CA LYS A 71 -15.14 8.80 -20.89
C LYS A 71 -15.22 10.16 -20.17
N ARG A 72 -16.03 10.28 -19.11
CA ARG A 72 -16.11 11.51 -18.30
C ARG A 72 -14.78 11.85 -17.64
N VAL A 73 -14.04 10.84 -17.14
CA VAL A 73 -12.69 11.05 -16.58
C VAL A 73 -11.76 11.59 -17.66
N VAL A 74 -11.79 11.04 -18.89
CA VAL A 74 -10.98 11.56 -20.00
C VAL A 74 -11.30 13.03 -20.30
N GLU A 75 -12.59 13.39 -20.37
CA GLU A 75 -13.05 14.76 -20.60
C GLU A 75 -12.52 15.71 -19.50
N GLN A 76 -12.65 15.33 -18.23
CA GLN A 76 -12.16 16.14 -17.10
C GLN A 76 -10.61 16.28 -17.10
N MET A 77 -9.88 15.23 -17.52
CA MET A 77 -8.43 15.32 -17.64
C MET A 77 -8.01 16.24 -18.79
N GLN A 78 -8.75 16.22 -19.90
CA GLN A 78 -8.52 17.16 -21.01
C GLN A 78 -8.74 18.62 -20.58
N GLU A 79 -9.76 18.92 -19.76
CA GLU A 79 -9.97 20.25 -19.16
C GLU A 79 -8.78 20.72 -18.30
N LEU A 80 -8.09 19.77 -17.63
CA LEU A 80 -6.87 20.03 -16.86
C LEU A 80 -5.60 20.10 -17.74
N GLY A 81 -5.71 19.82 -19.04
CA GLY A 81 -4.59 19.77 -19.97
C GLY A 81 -3.71 18.51 -19.78
N ILE A 82 -4.29 17.40 -19.28
CA ILE A 82 -3.61 16.14 -19.04
C ILE A 82 -4.13 15.10 -20.04
N GLU A 83 -3.23 14.47 -20.79
CA GLU A 83 -3.57 13.32 -21.63
C GLU A 83 -4.00 12.14 -20.74
N CYS A 84 -5.13 11.47 -21.10
CA CYS A 84 -5.69 10.38 -20.31
C CYS A 84 -5.89 9.12 -21.17
N ALA A 85 -5.24 8.03 -20.77
CA ALA A 85 -5.46 6.72 -21.33
C ALA A 85 -6.55 5.95 -20.55
N VAL A 86 -7.37 5.17 -21.26
CA VAL A 86 -8.33 4.22 -20.67
C VAL A 86 -7.76 2.81 -20.80
N VAL A 87 -7.52 2.16 -19.66
CA VAL A 87 -7.08 0.76 -19.63
C VAL A 87 -8.22 -0.12 -19.15
N LYS A 88 -8.69 -1.00 -20.02
CA LYS A 88 -9.72 -1.99 -19.67
C LYS A 88 -9.06 -3.21 -19.03
N VAL A 89 -9.62 -3.69 -17.92
CA VAL A 89 -9.14 -4.89 -17.23
C VAL A 89 -10.28 -5.88 -17.02
N SER A 90 -9.98 -7.17 -17.16
CA SER A 90 -10.86 -8.25 -16.75
C SER A 90 -10.58 -8.62 -15.30
N VAL A 91 -11.62 -8.72 -14.48
CA VAL A 91 -11.49 -9.08 -13.06
C VAL A 91 -11.91 -10.53 -12.88
N GLU A 92 -10.93 -11.41 -12.68
CA GLU A 92 -11.18 -12.80 -12.29
C GLU A 92 -11.35 -12.87 -10.77
N ILE A 93 -12.54 -13.23 -10.31
CA ILE A 93 -12.86 -13.26 -8.87
C ILE A 93 -12.31 -14.54 -8.25
N THR A 94 -11.18 -14.42 -7.53
CA THR A 94 -10.52 -15.54 -6.82
C THR A 94 -10.54 -15.40 -5.31
N GLU A 95 -10.33 -14.18 -4.79
CA GLU A 95 -10.18 -13.88 -3.36
C GLU A 95 -11.21 -12.85 -2.85
N GLY A 96 -12.35 -12.76 -3.55
CA GLY A 96 -13.36 -11.72 -3.36
C GLY A 96 -13.18 -10.53 -4.32
N LEU A 97 -14.30 -9.83 -4.59
CA LEU A 97 -14.37 -8.81 -5.64
C LEU A 97 -13.37 -7.66 -5.43
N GLU A 98 -13.26 -7.15 -4.20
CA GLU A 98 -12.38 -6.02 -3.86
C GLU A 98 -10.90 -6.37 -4.07
N ALA A 99 -10.47 -7.54 -3.57
CA ALA A 99 -9.08 -8.00 -3.70
C ALA A 99 -8.73 -8.26 -5.17
N SER A 100 -9.63 -8.93 -5.91
CA SER A 100 -9.43 -9.25 -7.32
C SER A 100 -9.40 -7.99 -8.19
N ALA A 101 -10.31 -7.03 -7.97
CA ALA A 101 -10.30 -5.74 -8.66
C ALA A 101 -9.03 -4.93 -8.36
N ARG A 102 -8.57 -4.96 -7.09
CA ARG A 102 -7.30 -4.34 -6.70
C ARG A 102 -6.12 -4.99 -7.42
N LYS A 103 -6.05 -6.32 -7.48
CA LYS A 103 -4.99 -7.06 -8.18
C LYS A 103 -4.96 -6.71 -9.67
N ALA A 104 -6.11 -6.73 -10.33
CA ALA A 104 -6.23 -6.35 -11.75
C ALA A 104 -5.78 -4.90 -11.99
N ARG A 105 -6.16 -3.96 -11.10
CA ARG A 105 -5.73 -2.57 -11.17
C ARG A 105 -4.22 -2.42 -11.08
N TYR A 106 -3.58 -3.03 -10.07
CA TYR A 106 -2.13 -2.92 -9.92
C TYR A 106 -1.40 -3.61 -11.08
N GLY A 107 -1.87 -4.76 -11.56
CA GLY A 107 -1.32 -5.41 -12.75
C GLY A 107 -1.35 -4.52 -13.99
N ALA A 108 -2.44 -3.76 -14.19
CA ALA A 108 -2.50 -2.77 -15.28
C ALA A 108 -1.53 -1.60 -15.09
N LEU A 109 -1.42 -1.09 -13.85
CA LEU A 109 -0.49 -0.01 -13.52
C LEU A 109 0.96 -0.44 -13.63
N ASP A 110 1.29 -1.68 -13.28
CA ASP A 110 2.64 -2.23 -13.38
C ASP A 110 3.17 -2.31 -14.82
N ASN A 111 2.29 -2.39 -15.80
CA ASN A 111 2.65 -2.40 -17.23
C ASN A 111 2.89 -1.01 -17.82
N LEU A 112 2.63 0.07 -17.08
CA LEU A 112 2.83 1.43 -17.57
C LEU A 112 4.31 1.80 -17.60
N GLN A 113 4.72 2.51 -18.65
CA GLN A 113 6.07 3.09 -18.76
C GLN A 113 6.12 4.43 -18.03
N ALA A 114 6.36 4.39 -16.72
CA ALA A 114 6.42 5.56 -15.85
C ALA A 114 7.49 5.41 -14.77
N ASN A 115 8.19 6.50 -14.46
CA ASN A 115 9.14 6.60 -13.35
C ASN A 115 8.39 6.63 -12.00
N ALA A 116 7.24 7.33 -11.96
CA ALA A 116 6.37 7.37 -10.78
C ALA A 116 4.88 7.30 -11.15
N ILE A 117 4.10 6.60 -10.32
CA ILE A 117 2.64 6.46 -10.45
C ILE A 117 1.98 7.04 -9.19
N PHE A 118 1.24 8.11 -9.38
CA PHE A 118 0.59 8.85 -8.30
C PHE A 118 -0.83 8.31 -8.03
N LEU A 119 -1.12 8.02 -6.76
CA LEU A 119 -2.38 7.44 -6.30
C LEU A 119 -3.05 8.35 -5.28
N GLY A 120 -4.35 8.63 -5.47
CA GLY A 120 -5.14 9.52 -4.63
C GLY A 120 -5.65 8.88 -3.33
N HIS A 121 -4.78 8.19 -2.57
CA HIS A 121 -5.13 7.70 -1.24
C HIS A 121 -5.01 8.84 -0.22
N THR A 122 -6.01 8.98 0.64
CA THR A 122 -6.15 10.08 1.60
C THR A 122 -5.85 9.66 3.05
N HIS A 123 -5.86 10.64 3.95
CA HIS A 123 -5.81 10.44 5.39
C HIS A 123 -6.92 9.47 5.88
N ASN A 124 -8.13 9.60 5.32
CA ASN A 124 -9.23 8.72 5.67
C ASN A 124 -8.96 7.26 5.26
N ASP A 125 -8.37 7.04 4.08
CA ASP A 125 -7.98 5.69 3.65
C ASP A 125 -6.88 5.10 4.55
N GLN A 126 -6.01 5.94 5.10
CA GLN A 126 -5.00 5.53 6.08
C GLN A 126 -5.66 5.01 7.36
N ALA A 127 -6.58 5.78 7.95
CA ALA A 127 -7.31 5.38 9.16
C ALA A 127 -8.09 4.08 8.95
N GLU A 128 -8.80 3.96 7.82
CA GLU A 128 -9.51 2.73 7.44
C GLU A 128 -8.56 1.52 7.36
N ASN A 129 -7.39 1.70 6.73
CA ASN A 129 -6.42 0.63 6.55
C ASN A 129 -5.79 0.17 7.86
N VAL A 130 -5.50 1.11 8.77
CA VAL A 130 -4.96 0.83 10.11
C VAL A 130 -5.98 0.04 10.94
N LEU A 131 -7.24 0.48 10.97
CA LEU A 131 -8.29 -0.20 11.72
C LEU A 131 -8.56 -1.62 11.17
N LEU A 132 -8.56 -1.79 9.85
CA LEU A 132 -8.65 -3.13 9.24
C LEU A 132 -7.44 -4.00 9.55
N GLY A 133 -6.23 -3.42 9.63
CA GLY A 133 -5.03 -4.13 10.05
C GLY A 133 -5.11 -4.59 11.50
N LEU A 134 -5.57 -3.72 12.38
CA LEU A 134 -5.78 -4.01 13.80
C LEU A 134 -6.80 -5.14 14.02
N ALA A 135 -7.93 -5.08 13.32
CA ALA A 135 -8.98 -6.10 13.38
C ALA A 135 -8.52 -7.49 12.93
N ARG A 136 -7.48 -7.57 12.10
CA ARG A 136 -6.86 -8.84 11.67
C ARG A 136 -5.74 -9.33 12.57
N GLY A 137 -5.41 -8.63 13.66
CA GLY A 137 -4.28 -8.96 14.52
C GLY A 137 -2.93 -8.84 13.83
N SER A 138 -2.80 -7.92 12.89
CA SER A 138 -1.60 -7.74 12.07
C SER A 138 -0.42 -7.18 12.86
N GLY A 139 0.81 -7.54 12.47
CA GLY A 139 2.04 -6.99 13.07
C GLY A 139 2.32 -5.53 12.68
N THR A 140 3.36 -4.96 13.30
CA THR A 140 3.76 -3.53 13.18
C THR A 140 3.78 -3.02 11.74
N ARG A 141 4.36 -3.76 10.80
CA ARG A 141 4.44 -3.34 9.38
C ARG A 141 3.05 -3.17 8.73
N SER A 142 2.09 -4.00 9.07
CA SER A 142 0.71 -3.86 8.57
C SER A 142 -0.04 -2.72 9.26
N LEU A 143 0.23 -2.49 10.55
CA LEU A 143 -0.35 -1.38 11.32
C LEU A 143 0.28 -0.03 10.97
N SER A 144 1.46 -0.01 10.34
CA SER A 144 2.09 1.21 9.80
C SER A 144 1.30 1.86 8.65
N GLY A 145 0.16 1.29 8.25
CA GLY A 145 -0.66 1.82 7.17
C GLY A 145 0.02 1.73 5.80
N MET A 146 -0.38 2.62 4.88
CA MET A 146 0.23 2.73 3.56
C MET A 146 1.46 3.64 3.62
N ALA A 147 2.56 3.23 2.96
CA ALA A 147 3.70 4.11 2.73
C ALA A 147 3.35 5.19 1.71
N ASP A 148 3.89 6.38 1.91
CA ASP A 148 3.82 7.49 0.95
C ASP A 148 4.51 7.15 -0.37
N VAL A 149 5.64 6.42 -0.30
CA VAL A 149 6.34 5.85 -1.45
C VAL A 149 6.51 4.34 -1.26
N ASN A 150 6.19 3.58 -2.29
CA ASN A 150 6.46 2.14 -2.35
C ASN A 150 6.85 1.75 -3.78
N GLY A 151 8.15 1.55 -4.00
CA GLY A 151 8.72 1.46 -5.34
C GLY A 151 8.38 2.72 -6.14
N ARG A 152 7.73 2.57 -7.29
CA ARG A 152 7.30 3.71 -8.11
C ARG A 152 5.91 4.27 -7.77
N TYR A 153 5.22 3.70 -6.78
CA TYR A 153 3.90 4.18 -6.34
C TYR A 153 4.04 5.27 -5.29
N VAL A 154 3.44 6.44 -5.56
CA VAL A 154 3.49 7.63 -4.71
C VAL A 154 2.09 8.01 -4.24
N ARG A 155 1.92 8.30 -2.95
CA ARG A 155 0.63 8.63 -2.30
C ARG A 155 0.75 9.93 -1.52
N PRO A 156 0.79 11.07 -2.19
CA PRO A 156 1.07 12.35 -1.53
C PRO A 156 -0.06 12.85 -0.64
N PHE A 157 -1.26 12.29 -0.75
CA PHE A 157 -2.44 12.73 -0.04
C PHE A 157 -2.74 11.96 1.26
N LEU A 158 -1.78 11.17 1.78
CA LEU A 158 -1.97 10.47 3.05
C LEU A 158 -2.12 11.41 4.26
N THR A 159 -1.80 12.69 4.10
CA THR A 159 -2.04 13.77 5.09
C THR A 159 -3.22 14.68 4.75
N ILE A 160 -3.84 14.50 3.60
CA ILE A 160 -4.98 15.29 3.09
C ILE A 160 -6.27 14.52 3.37
N THR A 161 -7.28 15.21 3.92
CA THR A 161 -8.58 14.59 4.18
C THR A 161 -9.46 14.56 2.93
N ARG A 162 -10.41 13.62 2.90
CA ARG A 162 -11.41 13.56 1.81
C ARG A 162 -12.24 14.83 1.70
N GLU A 163 -12.57 15.45 2.83
CA GLU A 163 -13.29 16.74 2.83
C GLU A 163 -12.49 17.83 2.11
N GLN A 164 -11.16 17.86 2.28
CA GLN A 164 -10.31 18.80 1.57
C GLN A 164 -10.31 18.54 0.05
N THR A 165 -10.25 17.29 -0.38
CA THR A 165 -10.29 16.93 -1.81
C THR A 165 -11.64 17.26 -2.46
N GLU A 166 -12.75 17.02 -1.76
CA GLU A 166 -14.09 17.39 -2.20
C GLU A 166 -14.24 18.91 -2.35
N ARG A 167 -13.74 19.67 -1.39
CA ARG A 167 -13.73 21.16 -1.45
C ARG A 167 -12.90 21.65 -2.64
N VAL A 168 -11.72 21.06 -2.88
CA VAL A 168 -10.91 21.40 -4.04
C VAL A 168 -11.67 21.17 -5.33
N CYS A 169 -12.31 20.02 -5.51
CA CYS A 169 -13.11 19.75 -6.72
C CYS A 169 -14.21 20.82 -6.93
N SER A 170 -14.87 21.21 -5.83
CA SER A 170 -15.87 22.30 -5.89
C SER A 170 -15.25 23.65 -6.26
N GLU A 171 -14.07 23.99 -5.70
CA GLU A 171 -13.37 25.26 -5.99
C GLU A 171 -12.94 25.37 -7.46
N ILE A 172 -12.57 24.24 -8.10
CA ILE A 172 -12.08 24.20 -9.49
C ILE A 172 -13.15 23.80 -10.52
N GLY A 173 -14.39 23.59 -10.07
CA GLY A 173 -15.53 23.27 -10.95
C GLY A 173 -15.55 21.84 -11.49
N LEU A 174 -14.75 20.92 -10.93
CA LEU A 174 -14.81 19.50 -11.29
C LEU A 174 -15.95 18.79 -10.54
N THR A 175 -16.62 17.88 -11.24
CA THR A 175 -17.73 17.08 -10.66
C THR A 175 -17.26 15.65 -10.40
N PRO A 176 -16.97 15.30 -9.12
CA PRO A 176 -16.56 13.94 -8.79
C PRO A 176 -17.69 12.93 -9.02
N TRP A 177 -17.31 11.74 -9.48
CA TRP A 177 -18.23 10.62 -9.55
C TRP A 177 -18.36 9.94 -8.19
N SER A 178 -19.61 9.75 -7.76
CA SER A 178 -19.93 8.95 -6.59
C SER A 178 -20.18 7.50 -7.02
N ASP A 179 -19.17 6.64 -6.92
CA ASP A 179 -19.31 5.22 -7.22
C ASP A 179 -20.31 4.55 -6.27
N PRO A 180 -21.37 3.89 -6.75
CA PRO A 180 -22.31 3.15 -5.92
C PRO A 180 -21.65 2.12 -4.99
N HIS A 181 -20.55 1.47 -5.41
CA HIS A 181 -19.79 0.54 -4.58
C HIS A 181 -19.20 1.18 -3.33
N ASN A 182 -18.98 2.50 -3.32
CA ASN A 182 -18.50 3.23 -2.14
C ASN A 182 -19.53 3.29 -1.00
N LYS A 183 -20.77 2.90 -1.25
CA LYS A 183 -21.88 2.81 -0.27
C LYS A 183 -22.30 1.37 0.04
N ASP A 184 -21.71 0.39 -0.64
CA ASP A 184 -22.06 -1.02 -0.47
C ASP A 184 -21.44 -1.60 0.80
N SER A 185 -22.26 -1.85 1.80
CA SER A 185 -21.85 -2.42 3.09
C SER A 185 -21.36 -3.88 3.03
N GLN A 186 -21.43 -4.54 1.88
CA GLN A 186 -20.78 -5.85 1.69
C GLN A 186 -19.25 -5.71 1.83
N PHE A 187 -18.67 -4.56 1.47
CA PHE A 187 -17.24 -4.30 1.57
C PHE A 187 -16.84 -3.90 2.98
N ALA A 188 -15.83 -4.59 3.54
CA ALA A 188 -15.33 -4.32 4.89
C ALA A 188 -14.86 -2.87 5.07
N ARG A 189 -14.19 -2.31 4.05
CA ARG A 189 -13.72 -0.92 4.06
C ARG A 189 -14.89 0.08 4.15
N VAL A 190 -15.99 -0.18 3.44
CA VAL A 190 -17.19 0.65 3.52
C VAL A 190 -17.80 0.60 4.92
N ARG A 191 -17.91 -0.59 5.53
CA ARG A 191 -18.39 -0.70 6.92
C ARG A 191 -17.51 0.04 7.92
N VAL A 192 -16.18 -0.06 7.76
CA VAL A 192 -15.24 0.70 8.61
C VAL A 192 -15.52 2.20 8.50
N ARG A 193 -15.62 2.72 7.28
CA ARG A 193 -15.87 4.14 7.00
C ARG A 193 -17.20 4.65 7.52
N THR A 194 -18.28 3.89 7.28
CA THR A 194 -19.65 4.37 7.49
C THR A 194 -20.26 3.97 8.84
N GLN A 195 -19.66 3.01 9.52
CA GLN A 195 -20.17 2.45 10.77
C GLN A 195 -19.12 2.47 11.89
N ALA A 196 -17.97 1.79 11.71
CA ALA A 196 -17.03 1.62 12.81
C ALA A 196 -16.35 2.93 13.22
N LEU A 197 -15.74 3.67 12.27
CA LEU A 197 -15.08 4.95 12.58
C LEU A 197 -16.04 5.98 13.19
N PRO A 198 -17.27 6.21 12.66
CA PRO A 198 -18.23 7.12 13.29
C PRO A 198 -18.60 6.72 14.73
N VAL A 199 -18.81 5.43 15.00
CA VAL A 199 -19.09 4.94 16.36
C VAL A 199 -17.90 5.16 17.29
N LEU A 200 -16.67 4.95 16.83
CA LEU A 200 -15.47 5.22 17.61
C LEU A 200 -15.30 6.72 17.90
N GLU A 201 -15.54 7.60 16.92
CA GLU A 201 -15.51 9.05 17.11
C GLU A 201 -16.55 9.52 18.15
N GLU A 202 -17.74 8.91 18.15
CA GLU A 202 -18.80 9.23 19.09
C GLU A 202 -18.55 8.70 20.51
N THR A 203 -18.05 7.45 20.63
CA THR A 203 -17.98 6.74 21.91
C THR A 203 -16.66 6.96 22.66
N ILE A 204 -15.54 7.06 21.94
CA ILE A 204 -14.22 7.26 22.53
C ILE A 204 -13.86 8.75 22.56
N GLY A 205 -14.35 9.50 21.56
CA GLY A 205 -14.14 10.93 21.40
C GLY A 205 -13.63 11.31 20.01
N PRO A 206 -13.72 12.61 19.65
CA PRO A 206 -13.30 13.08 18.34
C PRO A 206 -11.77 12.98 18.17
N GLY A 207 -11.35 12.71 16.94
CA GLY A 207 -9.93 12.61 16.57
C GLY A 207 -9.37 11.19 16.56
N ILE A 208 -10.22 10.16 16.57
CA ILE A 208 -9.80 8.76 16.44
C ILE A 208 -9.11 8.52 15.10
N SER A 209 -9.63 9.04 14.00
CA SER A 209 -9.02 8.89 12.68
C SER A 209 -7.60 9.47 12.64
N GLU A 210 -7.41 10.66 13.20
CA GLU A 210 -6.10 11.30 13.33
C GLU A 210 -5.17 10.52 14.27
N ALA A 211 -5.71 9.97 15.36
CA ALA A 211 -4.93 9.16 16.31
C ALA A 211 -4.44 7.86 15.65
N LEU A 212 -5.28 7.17 14.88
CA LEU A 212 -4.91 5.97 14.13
C LEU A 212 -3.79 6.28 13.13
N VAL A 213 -3.89 7.39 12.38
CA VAL A 213 -2.87 7.79 11.41
C VAL A 213 -1.56 8.17 12.10
N ARG A 214 -1.59 8.91 13.22
CA ARG A 214 -0.38 9.21 14.00
C ARG A 214 0.28 7.94 14.55
N SER A 215 -0.50 7.01 15.08
CA SER A 215 0.02 5.73 15.56
C SER A 215 0.66 4.92 14.44
N ALA A 216 0.04 4.91 13.25
CA ALA A 216 0.60 4.25 12.08
C ALA A 216 1.94 4.85 11.65
N GLN A 217 2.09 6.18 11.73
CA GLN A 217 3.36 6.84 11.40
C GLN A 217 4.46 6.45 12.40
N LEU A 218 4.20 6.50 13.70
CA LEU A 218 5.16 6.08 14.72
C LEU A 218 5.58 4.60 14.54
N LEU A 219 4.59 3.72 14.29
CA LEU A 219 4.87 2.31 14.01
C LEU A 219 5.67 2.12 12.71
N ARG A 220 5.55 3.02 11.75
CA ARG A 220 6.36 3.00 10.53
C ARG A 220 7.80 3.32 10.82
N ASP A 221 8.04 4.41 11.54
CA ASP A 221 9.39 4.85 11.90
C ASP A 221 10.13 3.75 12.68
N ASP A 222 9.45 3.12 13.66
CA ASP A 222 9.99 1.98 14.42
C ASP A 222 10.25 0.76 13.52
N ALA A 223 9.29 0.43 12.62
CA ALA A 223 9.43 -0.72 11.72
C ALA A 223 10.56 -0.52 10.71
N ASP A 224 10.73 0.71 10.17
CA ASP A 224 11.80 1.03 9.23
C ASP A 224 13.18 0.95 9.88
N ALA A 225 13.33 1.46 11.11
CA ALA A 225 14.57 1.33 11.89
C ALA A 225 14.93 -0.14 12.18
N LEU A 226 13.94 -0.95 12.57
CA LEU A 226 14.15 -2.39 12.82
C LEU A 226 14.41 -3.18 11.52
N ASP A 227 13.83 -2.78 10.40
CA ASP A 227 14.09 -3.41 9.11
C ASP A 227 15.51 -3.04 8.64
N GLN A 228 15.93 -1.78 8.80
CA GLN A 228 17.30 -1.37 8.50
C GLN A 228 18.32 -2.15 9.34
N TRP A 229 18.11 -2.26 10.65
CA TRP A 229 18.98 -3.08 11.50
C TRP A 229 19.04 -4.53 11.03
N ALA A 230 17.88 -5.14 10.69
CA ALA A 230 17.87 -6.50 10.18
C ALA A 230 18.62 -6.65 8.84
N GLU A 231 18.55 -5.67 7.93
CA GLU A 231 19.32 -5.69 6.67
C GLU A 231 20.82 -5.55 6.94
N GLU A 232 21.24 -4.74 7.93
CA GLU A 232 22.65 -4.65 8.35
C GLU A 232 23.16 -5.98 8.91
N GLU A 233 22.36 -6.69 9.74
CA GLU A 233 22.70 -8.02 10.24
C GLU A 233 22.75 -9.10 9.15
N ILE A 234 21.98 -8.96 8.09
CA ILE A 234 21.97 -9.88 6.95
C ILE A 234 23.25 -9.76 6.11
N LEU A 235 23.93 -8.62 6.15
CA LEU A 235 25.17 -8.44 5.41
C LEU A 235 26.22 -9.47 5.85
N GLY A 236 26.63 -10.33 4.94
CA GLY A 236 27.61 -11.37 5.20
C GLY A 236 27.04 -12.71 5.72
N LEU A 237 25.72 -12.83 5.87
CA LEU A 237 25.06 -14.11 6.19
C LEU A 237 24.72 -14.89 4.93
N ASP A 238 24.90 -16.21 4.98
CA ASP A 238 24.26 -17.11 4.02
C ASP A 238 22.83 -17.39 4.49
N LEU A 239 21.84 -16.80 3.79
CA LEU A 239 20.42 -16.95 4.11
C LEU A 239 19.87 -18.36 3.91
N HIS A 240 20.62 -19.26 3.27
CA HIS A 240 20.26 -20.67 3.15
C HIS A 240 20.82 -21.54 4.28
N ASP A 241 21.81 -21.03 5.04
CA ASP A 241 22.46 -21.74 6.13
C ASP A 241 22.82 -20.80 7.28
N LEU A 242 21.89 -20.62 8.22
CA LEU A 242 21.97 -19.65 9.31
C LEU A 242 22.41 -20.28 10.63
N ASP A 243 23.35 -19.64 11.35
CA ASP A 243 23.80 -20.09 12.67
C ASP A 243 22.71 -19.82 13.72
N CYS A 244 22.24 -20.88 14.40
CA CYS A 244 21.21 -20.77 15.42
C CYS A 244 21.70 -20.01 16.67
N THR A 245 22.98 -20.15 17.04
CA THR A 245 23.53 -19.48 18.24
C THR A 245 23.59 -17.97 17.98
N TYR A 246 24.06 -17.57 16.80
CA TYR A 246 24.05 -16.18 16.38
C TYR A 246 22.63 -15.60 16.41
N LEU A 247 21.68 -16.25 15.74
CA LEU A 247 20.29 -15.78 15.71
C LEU A 247 19.66 -15.74 17.10
N GLN A 248 20.00 -16.67 18.00
CA GLN A 248 19.49 -16.71 19.37
C GLN A 248 19.96 -15.48 20.20
N GLY A 249 21.15 -14.95 19.90
CA GLY A 249 21.70 -13.75 20.52
C GLY A 249 21.02 -12.45 20.07
N LEU A 250 20.33 -12.45 18.94
CA LEU A 250 19.65 -11.27 18.42
C LEU A 250 18.28 -11.04 19.10
N PRO A 251 17.85 -9.77 19.24
CA PRO A 251 16.48 -9.46 19.64
C PRO A 251 15.47 -10.15 18.74
N ARG A 252 14.35 -10.62 19.31
CA ARG A 252 13.31 -11.33 18.57
C ARG A 252 12.81 -10.54 17.34
N ALA A 253 12.69 -9.22 17.48
CA ALA A 253 12.24 -8.35 16.40
C ALA A 253 13.19 -8.39 15.17
N ILE A 254 14.49 -8.51 15.39
CA ILE A 254 15.50 -8.60 14.32
C ILE A 254 15.54 -10.02 13.78
N ARG A 255 15.66 -11.02 14.65
CA ARG A 255 15.67 -12.45 14.28
C ARG A 255 14.49 -12.82 13.40
N SER A 256 13.27 -12.39 13.75
CA SER A 256 12.06 -12.72 12.96
C SER A 256 12.08 -12.06 11.56
N ARG A 257 12.75 -10.92 11.39
CA ARG A 257 12.94 -10.26 10.10
C ARG A 257 13.94 -11.01 9.23
N ILE A 258 15.07 -11.44 9.81
CA ILE A 258 16.07 -12.26 9.13
C ILE A 258 15.47 -13.57 8.66
N ILE A 259 14.70 -14.26 9.52
CA ILE A 259 13.98 -15.49 9.19
C ILE A 259 13.04 -15.26 8.00
N ARG A 260 12.22 -14.21 8.02
CA ARG A 260 11.32 -13.87 6.90
C ARG A 260 12.09 -13.63 5.61
N ARG A 261 13.19 -12.87 5.70
CA ARG A 261 14.03 -12.57 4.54
C ARG A 261 14.61 -13.85 3.95
N ALA A 262 15.16 -14.75 4.78
CA ALA A 262 15.70 -16.04 4.37
C ALA A 262 14.64 -16.92 3.67
N ILE A 263 13.43 -16.99 4.23
CA ILE A 263 12.33 -17.76 3.65
C ILE A 263 11.91 -17.21 2.28
N TYR A 264 11.81 -15.88 2.14
CA TYR A 264 11.50 -15.26 0.85
C TYR A 264 12.61 -15.43 -0.17
N THR A 265 13.88 -15.34 0.24
CA THR A 265 15.04 -15.61 -0.61
C THR A 265 15.05 -17.05 -1.10
N CYS A 266 14.59 -18.00 -0.26
CA CYS A 266 14.44 -19.41 -0.64
C CYS A 266 13.25 -19.66 -1.59
N GLY A 267 12.40 -18.67 -1.87
CA GLY A 267 11.37 -18.72 -2.90
C GLY A 267 9.93 -18.84 -2.41
N ALA A 268 9.64 -18.55 -1.14
CA ALA A 268 8.27 -18.42 -0.68
C ALA A 268 7.58 -17.22 -1.38
N PRO A 269 6.30 -17.34 -1.79
CA PRO A 269 5.57 -16.24 -2.40
C PRO A 269 5.44 -15.04 -1.43
N SER A 270 5.59 -13.83 -1.96
CA SER A 270 5.42 -12.61 -1.17
C SER A 270 4.03 -12.58 -0.51
N GLY A 271 3.98 -12.22 0.78
CA GLY A 271 2.72 -12.14 1.54
C GLY A 271 2.13 -13.47 2.01
N SER A 272 2.74 -14.63 1.68
CA SER A 272 2.22 -15.94 2.07
C SER A 272 2.59 -16.36 3.49
N LEU A 273 3.52 -15.66 4.16
CA LEU A 273 3.98 -16.01 5.50
C LEU A 273 3.09 -15.44 6.60
N SER A 274 2.47 -16.32 7.36
CA SER A 274 1.78 -15.96 8.60
C SER A 274 2.76 -15.80 9.79
N ALA A 275 2.25 -15.26 10.91
CA ALA A 275 3.01 -15.21 12.17
C ALA A 275 3.36 -16.63 12.68
N GLU A 276 2.47 -17.60 12.47
CA GLU A 276 2.66 -18.99 12.86
C GLU A 276 3.81 -19.65 12.09
N HIS A 277 3.93 -19.39 10.79
CA HIS A 277 5.05 -19.87 9.98
C HIS A 277 6.40 -19.38 10.53
N VAL A 278 6.49 -18.10 10.90
CA VAL A 278 7.72 -17.56 11.49
C VAL A 278 7.97 -18.13 12.87
N ALA A 279 6.92 -18.27 13.71
CA ALA A 279 7.03 -18.87 15.04
C ALA A 279 7.51 -20.33 14.99
N ALA A 280 7.06 -21.11 13.99
CA ALA A 280 7.52 -22.49 13.80
C ALA A 280 9.03 -22.53 13.52
N VAL A 281 9.58 -21.62 12.72
CA VAL A 281 11.01 -21.51 12.49
C VAL A 281 11.76 -20.97 13.71
N GLU A 282 11.20 -19.99 14.42
CA GLU A 282 11.76 -19.50 15.70
C GLU A 282 11.89 -20.63 16.74
N ALA A 283 10.93 -21.56 16.79
CA ALA A 283 10.99 -22.71 17.68
C ALA A 283 12.18 -23.63 17.37
N LEU A 284 12.59 -23.78 16.11
CA LEU A 284 13.80 -24.51 15.74
C LEU A 284 15.08 -23.85 16.30
N ILE A 285 15.05 -22.53 16.55
CA ILE A 285 16.19 -21.78 17.09
C ILE A 285 16.17 -21.80 18.62
N CYS A 286 15.06 -21.38 19.23
CA CYS A 286 14.97 -21.02 20.64
C CYS A 286 14.41 -22.14 21.54
N ALA A 287 13.69 -23.11 20.97
CA ALA A 287 13.02 -24.20 21.69
C ALA A 287 13.29 -25.56 21.02
N TRP A 288 14.53 -25.77 20.61
CA TRP A 288 14.93 -27.01 19.95
C TRP A 288 14.88 -28.21 20.90
N ASN A 289 14.11 -29.23 20.51
CA ASN A 289 13.98 -30.48 21.25
C ASN A 289 14.04 -31.72 20.33
N GLY A 290 14.63 -31.56 19.12
CA GLY A 290 14.70 -32.64 18.12
C GLY A 290 13.48 -32.69 17.20
N GLN A 291 12.62 -31.65 17.17
CA GLN A 291 11.48 -31.58 16.28
C GLN A 291 11.89 -31.61 14.81
N GLY A 292 10.99 -32.13 13.96
CA GLY A 292 11.19 -32.20 12.52
C GLY A 292 11.17 -30.83 11.84
N PRO A 293 11.34 -30.79 10.52
CA PRO A 293 11.41 -29.57 9.75
C PRO A 293 10.08 -28.80 9.75
N ALA A 294 10.17 -27.45 9.62
CA ALA A 294 9.05 -26.61 9.32
C ALA A 294 8.79 -26.58 7.81
N HIS A 295 7.56 -26.87 7.39
CA HIS A 295 7.12 -26.78 6.00
C HIS A 295 6.35 -25.49 5.80
N LEU A 296 6.77 -24.71 4.80
CA LEU A 296 6.33 -23.33 4.58
C LEU A 296 5.74 -23.16 3.17
N PRO A 297 4.97 -22.09 2.93
CA PRO A 297 4.44 -21.79 1.61
C PRO A 297 5.51 -21.76 0.52
N GLY A 298 5.14 -22.13 -0.71
CA GLY A 298 6.05 -22.18 -1.85
C GLY A 298 6.99 -23.39 -1.87
N GLY A 299 6.71 -24.42 -1.03
CA GLY A 299 7.53 -25.63 -0.94
C GLY A 299 8.86 -25.39 -0.19
N VAL A 300 8.96 -24.32 0.58
CA VAL A 300 10.15 -24.04 1.41
C VAL A 300 10.13 -24.96 2.64
N LYS A 301 11.25 -25.61 2.88
CA LYS A 301 11.52 -26.47 4.04
C LYS A 301 12.65 -25.83 4.86
N VAL A 302 12.44 -25.72 6.16
CA VAL A 302 13.45 -25.24 7.11
C VAL A 302 13.70 -26.31 8.15
N GLU A 303 14.93 -26.74 8.31
CA GLU A 303 15.32 -27.74 9.29
C GLU A 303 16.55 -27.29 10.08
N ARG A 304 16.65 -27.76 11.32
CA ARG A 304 17.84 -27.54 12.13
C ARG A 304 18.71 -28.81 12.13
N PHE A 305 19.96 -28.62 11.73
CA PHE A 305 20.96 -29.65 11.78
C PHE A 305 22.29 -29.07 12.30
N SER A 306 22.93 -29.74 13.25
CA SER A 306 24.25 -29.36 13.81
C SER A 306 24.33 -27.89 14.24
N GLY A 307 23.25 -27.33 14.87
CA GLY A 307 23.23 -25.96 15.33
C GLY A 307 22.97 -24.91 14.24
N ARG A 308 22.67 -25.32 13.04
CA ARG A 308 22.37 -24.43 11.90
C ARG A 308 20.96 -24.66 11.36
N LEU A 309 20.32 -23.58 10.86
CA LEU A 309 19.10 -23.68 10.08
C LEU A 309 19.45 -23.82 8.60
N SER A 310 19.06 -24.93 8.00
CA SER A 310 19.15 -25.12 6.56
C SER A 310 17.79 -24.84 5.92
N LEU A 311 17.79 -23.94 4.92
CA LEU A 311 16.61 -23.59 4.14
C LEU A 311 16.75 -24.15 2.72
N SER A 312 15.78 -24.93 2.32
CA SER A 312 15.74 -25.54 0.98
C SER A 312 14.36 -25.40 0.37
N ARG A 313 14.29 -25.42 -0.95
CA ARG A 313 13.02 -25.47 -1.68
C ARG A 313 12.89 -26.82 -2.37
N HIS A 314 11.85 -27.56 -2.04
CA HIS A 314 11.45 -28.69 -2.86
C HIS A 314 10.70 -28.16 -4.08
N GLN A 315 11.25 -28.36 -5.27
CA GLN A 315 10.45 -28.29 -6.49
C GLN A 315 9.60 -29.57 -6.53
N PRO A 316 8.28 -29.45 -6.74
CA PRO A 316 7.41 -30.63 -6.92
C PRO A 316 7.74 -31.38 -8.19
#